data_bedcf3350474a267a36f3695716a2df1
#
_entry.id   bedcf3350474a267a36f3695716a2df1
#
_cell.length_a   1.000
_cell.length_b   1.000
_cell.length_c   1.000
_cell.angle_alpha   90.00
_cell.angle_beta   90.00
_cell.angle_gamma   90.00
#
_symmetry.space_group_name_H-M   'P 1'
#
loop_
_entity.id
_entity.type
_entity.pdbx_description
1 polymer ?
#
loop_
_entity_poly.entity_id
_entity_poly.type
_entity_poly.pdbx_seq_one_letter_code
_entity_poly.pdbx_strand_id
1 'polypeptide(L)'
;MFGPDICGYSTKKVHVIFNYKGKNHLIKKEIKCKDDELTHLYTLILNPDQTYEVKIDNEKVESGSLEEDWDFLPPKKIKDPEAKKPEDWDDRAKIDDPSDTKPEDWDKPENIPDPDAKKPEDWDEDMDGEWEPPMIPNPEYKGEWKPKQIDNPNYKGAWVHPEIENPEYSPDSNIYKFDNIGVLGLDLWQVKSGTIFDNFLITDDVKEAEEIGKETWGVTKEPEKKMKQEQDDLKRKEEEEKNKEQDTEAAADEDEEEEEEEEEEEEETQEDTDEALSETDEEDAKPKDEL
;
A
#
# COMPACT_ATOMS: atom_id res chain seq x y z
N MET A 1 -17.52 -16.75 15.09
CA MET A 1 -17.00 -16.92 13.73
C MET A 1 -15.48 -17.08 13.80
N PHE A 2 -14.96 -18.10 13.17
CA PHE A 2 -13.52 -18.36 13.13
C PHE A 2 -13.14 -18.93 11.77
N GLY A 3 -12.08 -18.41 11.15
CA GLY A 3 -11.58 -18.90 9.87
C GLY A 3 -10.90 -17.83 9.04
N PRO A 4 -10.29 -18.23 7.92
CA PRO A 4 -9.59 -17.33 7.01
C PRO A 4 -10.56 -16.44 6.22
N ASP A 5 -10.16 -15.20 6.03
CA ASP A 5 -10.78 -14.22 5.12
C ASP A 5 -9.73 -13.77 4.12
N ILE A 6 -9.88 -14.22 2.88
CA ILE A 6 -8.98 -13.91 1.78
C ILE A 6 -9.83 -13.22 0.71
N CYS A 7 -9.78 -11.88 0.71
CA CYS A 7 -10.54 -11.04 -0.21
C CYS A 7 -9.62 -10.10 -0.98
N GLY A 8 -9.45 -10.37 -2.27
CA GLY A 8 -8.57 -9.60 -3.14
C GLY A 8 -7.10 -9.62 -2.70
N TYR A 9 -6.39 -8.53 -2.94
CA TYR A 9 -4.97 -8.41 -2.61
C TYR A 9 -4.70 -7.87 -1.19
N SER A 10 -5.68 -7.21 -0.57
CA SER A 10 -5.49 -6.46 0.67
C SER A 10 -5.95 -7.20 1.93
N THR A 11 -6.92 -8.10 1.83
CA THR A 11 -7.49 -8.80 2.98
C THR A 11 -7.03 -10.24 3.00
N LYS A 12 -6.14 -10.58 3.94
CA LYS A 12 -5.57 -11.91 4.14
C LYS A 12 -5.39 -12.16 5.62
N LYS A 13 -6.50 -12.36 6.33
CA LYS A 13 -6.52 -12.48 7.80
C LYS A 13 -7.42 -13.61 8.28
N VAL A 14 -7.14 -14.08 9.49
CA VAL A 14 -8.00 -14.99 10.21
C VAL A 14 -8.97 -14.18 11.07
N HIS A 15 -10.27 -14.33 10.82
CA HIS A 15 -11.29 -13.80 11.70
C HIS A 15 -11.41 -14.63 12.98
N VAL A 16 -11.44 -13.94 14.12
CA VAL A 16 -11.85 -14.49 15.41
C VAL A 16 -12.87 -13.54 16.01
N ILE A 17 -14.14 -13.88 15.84
CA ILE A 17 -15.27 -13.05 16.23
C ILE A 17 -16.13 -13.82 17.22
N PHE A 18 -16.33 -13.26 18.41
CA PHE A 18 -17.18 -13.83 19.44
C PHE A 18 -18.45 -13.02 19.62
N ASN A 19 -19.57 -13.71 19.82
CA ASN A 19 -20.78 -13.07 20.29
C ASN A 19 -20.78 -13.08 21.82
N TYR A 20 -20.81 -11.91 22.43
CA TYR A 20 -20.92 -11.74 23.87
C TYR A 20 -22.05 -10.78 24.19
N LYS A 21 -22.99 -11.22 25.02
CA LYS A 21 -24.19 -10.46 25.41
C LYS A 21 -24.96 -9.88 24.21
N GLY A 22 -25.05 -10.66 23.12
CA GLY A 22 -25.80 -10.29 21.92
C GLY A 22 -25.08 -9.35 20.95
N LYS A 23 -23.81 -9.02 21.21
CA LYS A 23 -22.96 -8.20 20.34
C LYS A 23 -21.77 -9.00 19.84
N ASN A 24 -21.42 -8.82 18.57
CA ASN A 24 -20.23 -9.42 17.98
C ASN A 24 -19.01 -8.54 18.27
N HIS A 25 -17.96 -9.18 18.77
CA HIS A 25 -16.69 -8.55 19.09
C HIS A 25 -15.60 -9.20 18.26
N LEU A 26 -14.86 -8.39 17.52
CA LEU A 26 -13.74 -8.81 16.70
C LEU A 26 -12.46 -8.75 17.52
N ILE A 27 -11.52 -9.64 17.21
CA ILE A 27 -10.18 -9.55 17.77
C ILE A 27 -9.49 -8.25 17.31
N LYS A 28 -8.76 -7.60 18.23
CA LYS A 28 -7.98 -6.38 17.94
C LYS A 28 -6.71 -6.65 17.15
N LYS A 29 -6.16 -7.86 17.31
CA LYS A 29 -4.93 -8.28 16.65
C LYS A 29 -5.21 -8.74 15.22
N GLU A 30 -4.28 -8.47 14.34
CA GLU A 30 -4.32 -8.97 12.97
C GLU A 30 -3.56 -10.29 12.88
N ILE A 31 -4.28 -11.36 12.56
CA ILE A 31 -3.72 -12.69 12.36
C ILE A 31 -3.71 -12.99 10.87
N LYS A 32 -2.52 -13.11 10.28
CA LYS A 32 -2.39 -13.40 8.86
C LYS A 32 -2.77 -14.84 8.55
N CYS A 33 -3.56 -15.05 7.51
CA CYS A 33 -3.81 -16.38 6.96
C CYS A 33 -2.75 -16.78 5.94
N LYS A 34 -2.71 -18.07 5.61
CA LYS A 34 -1.94 -18.60 4.47
C LYS A 34 -2.75 -18.42 3.18
N ASP A 35 -2.10 -18.07 2.09
CA ASP A 35 -2.71 -17.78 0.78
C ASP A 35 -1.93 -18.39 -0.39
N ASP A 36 -1.26 -19.51 -0.13
CA ASP A 36 -0.43 -20.24 -1.10
C ASP A 36 -1.22 -21.25 -1.96
N GLU A 37 -2.55 -21.21 -1.88
CA GLU A 37 -3.49 -22.10 -2.58
C GLU A 37 -3.41 -23.57 -2.15
N LEU A 38 -2.72 -23.87 -1.04
CA LEU A 38 -2.70 -25.19 -0.43
C LEU A 38 -3.75 -25.30 0.68
N THR A 39 -4.04 -26.54 1.08
CA THR A 39 -4.94 -26.82 2.20
C THR A 39 -4.27 -26.49 3.53
N HIS A 40 -4.95 -25.71 4.37
CA HIS A 40 -4.48 -25.31 5.69
C HIS A 40 -5.47 -25.68 6.78
N LEU A 41 -4.93 -26.07 7.93
CA LEU A 41 -5.69 -26.39 9.14
C LEU A 41 -5.72 -25.17 10.07
N TYR A 42 -6.91 -24.67 10.39
CA TYR A 42 -7.11 -23.57 11.33
C TYR A 42 -7.69 -24.09 12.63
N THR A 43 -7.06 -23.77 13.76
CA THR A 43 -7.48 -24.21 15.09
C THR A 43 -7.55 -23.04 16.04
N LEU A 44 -8.66 -22.92 16.76
CA LEU A 44 -8.86 -21.96 17.85
C LEU A 44 -9.01 -22.72 19.16
N ILE A 45 -8.20 -22.37 20.15
CA ILE A 45 -8.22 -22.93 21.49
C ILE A 45 -8.65 -21.83 22.46
N LEU A 46 -9.64 -22.12 23.29
CA LEU A 46 -10.09 -21.25 24.38
C LEU A 46 -9.88 -21.97 25.71
N ASN A 47 -9.15 -21.33 26.63
CA ASN A 47 -8.82 -21.90 27.92
C ASN A 47 -9.68 -21.33 29.06
N PRO A 48 -9.92 -22.11 30.12
CA PRO A 48 -10.69 -21.67 31.30
C PRO A 48 -10.08 -20.48 32.05
N ASP A 49 -8.79 -20.22 31.89
CA ASP A 49 -8.10 -19.05 32.42
C ASP A 49 -8.27 -17.79 31.56
N GLN A 50 -9.19 -17.84 30.58
CA GLN A 50 -9.48 -16.78 29.64
C GLN A 50 -8.32 -16.42 28.69
N THR A 51 -7.38 -17.33 28.51
CA THR A 51 -6.40 -17.25 27.43
C THR A 51 -6.91 -17.91 26.16
N TYR A 52 -6.37 -17.52 25.05
CA TYR A 52 -6.66 -18.16 23.76
C TYR A 52 -5.38 -18.44 23.00
N GLU A 53 -5.48 -19.38 22.07
CA GLU A 53 -4.41 -19.69 21.14
C GLU A 53 -5.02 -19.95 19.75
N VAL A 54 -4.42 -19.36 18.73
CA VAL A 54 -4.73 -19.65 17.33
C VAL A 54 -3.57 -20.39 16.71
N LYS A 55 -3.87 -21.52 16.07
CA LYS A 55 -2.91 -22.32 15.33
C LYS A 55 -3.29 -22.35 13.85
N ILE A 56 -2.29 -22.34 13.00
CA ILE A 56 -2.40 -22.67 11.58
C ILE A 56 -1.44 -23.84 11.35
N ASP A 57 -1.94 -24.93 10.75
CA ASP A 57 -1.14 -26.11 10.46
C ASP A 57 -0.53 -26.77 11.72
N ASN A 58 -1.28 -26.75 12.82
CA ASN A 58 -0.82 -27.19 14.16
C ASN A 58 0.31 -26.34 14.75
N GLU A 59 0.72 -25.25 14.11
CA GLU A 59 1.70 -24.31 14.62
C GLU A 59 1.02 -23.09 15.25
N LYS A 60 1.46 -22.68 16.43
CA LYS A 60 0.92 -21.51 17.09
C LYS A 60 1.32 -20.23 16.34
N VAL A 61 0.32 -19.45 15.93
CA VAL A 61 0.52 -18.18 15.23
C VAL A 61 0.19 -16.97 16.10
N GLU A 62 -0.77 -17.11 17.03
CA GLU A 62 -1.17 -16.04 17.93
C GLU A 62 -1.67 -16.60 19.26
N SER A 63 -1.52 -15.84 20.34
CA SER A 63 -2.09 -16.15 21.64
C SER A 63 -2.22 -14.87 22.49
N GLY A 64 -3.06 -14.92 23.50
CA GLY A 64 -3.27 -13.80 24.40
C GLY A 64 -4.40 -14.01 25.37
N SER A 65 -4.97 -12.90 25.86
CA SER A 65 -6.09 -12.87 26.77
C SER A 65 -7.35 -12.41 26.06
N LEU A 66 -8.48 -13.08 26.33
CA LEU A 66 -9.79 -12.69 25.81
C LEU A 66 -10.18 -11.28 26.26
N GLU A 67 -9.80 -10.90 27.48
CA GLU A 67 -10.14 -9.60 28.04
C GLU A 67 -9.34 -8.44 27.42
N GLU A 68 -8.11 -8.70 27.00
CA GLU A 68 -7.22 -7.67 26.45
C GLU A 68 -7.38 -7.51 24.94
N ASP A 69 -7.55 -8.63 24.24
CA ASP A 69 -7.55 -8.67 22.79
C ASP A 69 -8.93 -8.49 22.14
N TRP A 70 -10.00 -8.38 22.95
CA TRP A 70 -11.35 -7.99 22.55
C TRP A 70 -11.90 -6.89 23.45
N ASP A 71 -12.96 -6.22 22.99
CA ASP A 71 -13.71 -5.22 23.77
C ASP A 71 -14.97 -5.83 24.39
N PHE A 72 -14.83 -6.95 25.13
CA PHE A 72 -15.96 -7.57 25.81
C PHE A 72 -16.44 -6.78 27.01
N LEU A 73 -15.49 -6.20 27.74
CA LEU A 73 -15.72 -5.47 28.98
C LEU A 73 -15.25 -4.02 28.81
N PRO A 74 -15.82 -3.07 29.58
CA PRO A 74 -15.25 -1.75 29.70
C PRO A 74 -13.80 -1.80 30.17
N PRO A 75 -12.97 -0.82 29.85
CA PRO A 75 -11.57 -0.80 30.28
C PRO A 75 -11.46 -0.76 31.83
N LYS A 76 -10.47 -1.44 32.39
CA LYS A 76 -10.22 -1.49 33.84
C LYS A 76 -9.93 -0.12 34.42
N LYS A 77 -9.28 0.74 33.65
CA LYS A 77 -8.92 2.10 34.04
C LYS A 77 -9.45 3.08 33.01
N ILE A 78 -9.87 4.22 33.48
CA ILE A 78 -10.33 5.34 32.67
C ILE A 78 -9.57 6.61 33.10
N LYS A 79 -9.46 7.56 32.23
CA LYS A 79 -8.95 8.90 32.58
C LYS A 79 -9.84 9.50 33.66
N ASP A 80 -9.25 10.03 34.72
CA ASP A 80 -9.99 10.68 35.80
C ASP A 80 -10.80 11.86 35.28
N PRO A 81 -12.14 11.82 35.25
CA PRO A 81 -12.96 12.89 34.71
C PRO A 81 -12.87 14.20 35.51
N GLU A 82 -12.41 14.14 36.76
CA GLU A 82 -12.23 15.31 37.62
C GLU A 82 -10.86 15.95 37.47
N ALA A 83 -9.87 15.21 36.99
CA ALA A 83 -8.52 15.71 36.79
C ALA A 83 -8.44 16.65 35.57
N LYS A 84 -7.91 17.84 35.78
CA LYS A 84 -7.63 18.81 34.73
C LYS A 84 -6.16 19.16 34.72
N LYS A 85 -5.64 19.47 33.53
CA LYS A 85 -4.27 20.01 33.44
C LYS A 85 -4.20 21.30 34.27
N PRO A 86 -3.28 21.41 35.25
CA PRO A 86 -3.09 22.66 35.99
C PRO A 86 -2.76 23.83 35.05
N GLU A 87 -3.30 25.00 35.32
CA GLU A 87 -3.07 26.17 34.47
C GLU A 87 -1.60 26.60 34.42
N ASP A 88 -0.87 26.31 35.51
CA ASP A 88 0.57 26.57 35.65
C ASP A 88 1.47 25.48 35.10
N TRP A 89 0.90 24.43 34.45
CA TRP A 89 1.67 23.37 33.85
C TRP A 89 2.22 23.79 32.51
N ASP A 90 3.53 23.98 32.42
CA ASP A 90 4.21 24.30 31.17
C ASP A 90 4.84 23.04 30.58
N ASP A 91 4.33 22.59 29.45
CA ASP A 91 4.80 21.46 28.67
C ASP A 91 5.69 21.88 27.48
N ARG A 92 6.00 23.14 27.35
CA ARG A 92 6.94 23.65 26.35
C ARG A 92 8.36 23.48 26.86
N ALA A 93 9.12 22.61 26.20
CA ALA A 93 10.52 22.34 26.56
C ALA A 93 11.43 23.55 26.29
N LYS A 94 11.05 24.39 25.32
CA LYS A 94 11.78 25.61 24.95
C LYS A 94 10.86 26.79 24.93
N ILE A 95 11.38 27.95 25.29
CA ILE A 95 10.70 29.25 25.25
C ILE A 95 11.63 30.26 24.59
N ASP A 96 11.05 31.35 24.13
CA ASP A 96 11.81 32.48 23.66
C ASP A 96 12.63 33.06 24.76
N ASP A 97 13.90 33.41 24.52
CA ASP A 97 14.76 34.08 25.49
C ASP A 97 14.24 35.49 25.74
N PRO A 98 13.72 35.80 26.94
CA PRO A 98 13.19 37.14 27.24
C PRO A 98 14.27 38.23 27.24
N SER A 99 15.53 37.85 27.28
CA SER A 99 16.67 38.75 27.22
C SER A 99 17.15 39.04 25.80
N ASP A 100 16.74 38.23 24.84
CA ASP A 100 17.12 38.41 23.44
C ASP A 100 16.16 39.42 22.76
N THR A 101 16.65 40.61 22.59
CA THR A 101 15.87 41.69 21.97
C THR A 101 16.30 41.89 20.53
N LYS A 102 15.32 42.24 19.70
CA LYS A 102 15.57 42.53 18.29
C LYS A 102 16.53 43.73 18.17
N PRO A 103 17.66 43.59 17.45
CA PRO A 103 18.56 44.68 17.12
C PRO A 103 17.82 45.77 16.32
N GLU A 104 18.09 47.04 16.61
CA GLU A 104 17.46 48.20 15.93
C GLU A 104 17.74 48.21 14.41
N ASP A 105 18.87 47.65 14.02
CA ASP A 105 19.33 47.61 12.63
C ASP A 105 18.90 46.34 11.87
N TRP A 106 18.04 45.49 12.47
CA TRP A 106 17.62 44.22 11.87
C TRP A 106 16.66 44.41 10.69
N ASP A 107 15.73 45.40 10.79
CA ASP A 107 14.70 45.66 9.78
C ASP A 107 15.30 46.30 8.53
N LYS A 108 15.86 45.51 7.68
CA LYS A 108 16.30 45.94 6.35
C LYS A 108 15.27 45.50 5.32
N PRO A 109 15.03 46.27 4.28
CA PRO A 109 14.19 45.85 3.17
C PRO A 109 14.79 44.65 2.45
N GLU A 110 13.94 43.74 1.99
CA GLU A 110 14.35 42.54 1.26
C GLU A 110 15.07 42.87 -0.07
N ASN A 111 14.57 43.91 -0.74
CA ASN A 111 15.17 44.42 -1.98
C ASN A 111 15.55 45.88 -1.81
N ILE A 112 16.64 46.27 -2.44
CA ILE A 112 17.14 47.64 -2.53
C ILE A 112 17.33 48.01 -4.00
N PRO A 113 17.22 49.32 -4.34
CA PRO A 113 17.59 49.80 -5.65
C PRO A 113 19.04 49.42 -5.98
N ASP A 114 19.30 48.95 -7.17
CA ASP A 114 20.64 48.57 -7.62
C ASP A 114 21.53 49.83 -7.66
N PRO A 115 22.56 49.92 -6.79
CA PRO A 115 23.45 51.11 -6.72
C PRO A 115 24.35 51.26 -7.96
N ASP A 116 24.53 50.20 -8.75
CA ASP A 116 25.35 50.19 -9.95
C ASP A 116 24.55 50.44 -11.24
N ALA A 117 23.21 50.43 -11.14
CA ALA A 117 22.33 50.69 -12.25
C ALA A 117 22.41 52.18 -12.68
N LYS A 118 22.58 52.38 -13.94
CA LYS A 118 22.56 53.72 -14.54
C LYS A 118 21.39 53.88 -15.48
N LYS A 119 20.84 55.08 -15.50
CA LYS A 119 19.79 55.42 -16.47
C LYS A 119 20.33 55.22 -17.88
N PRO A 120 19.67 54.45 -18.76
CA PRO A 120 20.06 54.36 -20.17
C PRO A 120 20.07 55.70 -20.86
N GLU A 121 21.00 55.92 -21.78
CA GLU A 121 21.11 57.21 -22.50
C GLU A 121 19.95 57.48 -23.45
N ASP A 122 19.23 56.42 -23.82
CA ASP A 122 18.06 56.41 -24.71
C ASP A 122 16.73 56.41 -23.95
N TRP A 123 16.71 56.58 -22.62
CA TRP A 123 15.53 56.70 -21.79
C TRP A 123 14.84 58.03 -21.93
N ASP A 124 13.61 58.08 -22.42
CA ASP A 124 12.84 59.29 -22.61
C ASP A 124 11.79 59.42 -21.48
N GLU A 125 12.03 60.39 -20.56
CA GLU A 125 11.13 60.62 -19.42
C GLU A 125 9.70 61.05 -19.82
N ASP A 126 9.52 61.68 -21.00
CA ASP A 126 8.23 62.06 -21.51
C ASP A 126 7.40 60.87 -22.03
N MET A 127 8.09 59.77 -22.46
CA MET A 127 7.46 58.58 -23.02
C MET A 127 7.51 57.41 -22.03
N ASP A 128 8.61 57.22 -21.29
CA ASP A 128 8.87 56.05 -20.43
C ASP A 128 8.63 56.33 -18.94
N GLY A 129 8.40 57.61 -18.59
CA GLY A 129 8.21 58.04 -17.21
C GLY A 129 9.53 58.23 -16.43
N GLU A 130 9.43 58.53 -15.14
CA GLU A 130 10.58 58.72 -14.26
C GLU A 130 11.37 57.41 -14.12
N TRP A 131 12.69 57.44 -14.40
CA TRP A 131 13.51 56.24 -14.31
C TRP A 131 13.76 55.83 -12.87
N GLU A 132 13.45 54.60 -12.54
CA GLU A 132 13.79 53.97 -11.26
C GLU A 132 14.80 52.83 -11.49
N PRO A 133 15.83 52.74 -10.65
CA PRO A 133 16.80 51.63 -10.76
C PRO A 133 16.10 50.30 -10.45
N PRO A 134 16.47 49.18 -11.14
CA PRO A 134 15.96 47.86 -10.86
C PRO A 134 16.23 47.47 -9.41
N MET A 135 15.32 46.72 -8.81
CA MET A 135 15.44 46.25 -7.43
C MET A 135 16.28 44.95 -7.42
N ILE A 136 17.31 44.94 -6.57
CA ILE A 136 18.17 43.77 -6.34
C ILE A 136 17.99 43.25 -4.91
N PRO A 137 18.23 41.95 -4.66
CA PRO A 137 18.22 41.41 -3.30
C PRO A 137 19.21 42.14 -2.39
N ASN A 138 18.71 42.57 -1.24
CA ASN A 138 19.53 43.26 -0.26
C ASN A 138 20.46 42.28 0.48
N PRO A 139 21.77 42.36 0.36
CA PRO A 139 22.75 41.48 1.04
C PRO A 139 22.70 41.62 2.57
N GLU A 140 22.16 42.74 3.08
CA GLU A 140 22.00 42.98 4.53
C GLU A 140 20.68 42.49 5.09
N TYR A 141 19.78 41.97 4.25
CA TYR A 141 18.51 41.42 4.68
C TYR A 141 18.70 40.08 5.35
N LYS A 142 18.31 39.95 6.61
CA LYS A 142 18.49 38.74 7.45
C LYS A 142 17.19 37.94 7.67
N GLY A 143 16.10 38.31 6.99
CA GLY A 143 14.79 37.74 7.20
C GLY A 143 14.08 38.23 8.45
N GLU A 144 12.95 37.61 8.79
CA GLU A 144 12.22 37.91 10.01
C GLU A 144 13.05 37.58 11.25
N TRP A 145 13.16 38.54 12.17
CA TRP A 145 13.81 38.28 13.43
C TRP A 145 12.96 37.37 14.31
N LYS A 146 13.60 36.35 14.86
CA LYS A 146 13.02 35.45 15.86
C LYS A 146 13.95 35.38 17.05
N PRO A 147 13.41 35.49 18.28
CA PRO A 147 14.21 35.36 19.48
C PRO A 147 14.86 33.98 19.57
N LYS A 148 16.01 33.90 20.19
CA LYS A 148 16.68 32.65 20.48
C LYS A 148 15.83 31.79 21.40
N GLN A 149 15.83 30.50 21.16
CA GLN A 149 15.14 29.55 22.00
C GLN A 149 16.06 29.07 23.13
N ILE A 150 15.61 29.21 24.37
CA ILE A 150 16.28 28.70 25.56
C ILE A 150 15.48 27.55 26.18
N ASP A 151 16.12 26.73 26.97
CA ASP A 151 15.45 25.69 27.75
C ASP A 151 14.52 26.35 28.77
N ASN A 152 13.28 25.89 28.81
CA ASN A 152 12.28 26.43 29.73
C ASN A 152 12.53 25.98 31.16
N PRO A 153 12.90 26.87 32.11
CA PRO A 153 13.14 26.47 33.50
C PRO A 153 11.88 25.97 34.21
N ASN A 154 10.69 26.27 33.70
CA ASN A 154 9.41 25.81 34.24
C ASN A 154 8.86 24.56 33.54
N TYR A 155 9.65 23.95 32.68
CA TYR A 155 9.24 22.73 31.97
C TYR A 155 9.01 21.58 32.95
N LYS A 156 7.78 21.09 32.99
CA LYS A 156 7.35 19.98 33.87
C LYS A 156 7.16 18.65 33.12
N GLY A 157 7.53 18.59 31.84
CA GLY A 157 7.25 17.47 30.96
C GLY A 157 5.86 17.55 30.33
N ALA A 158 5.58 16.64 29.42
CA ALA A 158 4.22 16.51 28.87
C ALA A 158 3.26 16.09 29.99
N TRP A 159 2.13 16.80 30.13
CA TRP A 159 1.14 16.44 31.12
C TRP A 159 0.46 15.12 30.74
N VAL A 160 0.50 14.17 31.67
CA VAL A 160 -0.17 12.88 31.55
C VAL A 160 -1.42 12.90 32.40
N HIS A 161 -2.56 12.62 31.77
CA HIS A 161 -3.83 12.55 32.47
C HIS A 161 -3.82 11.41 33.48
N PRO A 162 -4.10 11.61 34.77
CA PRO A 162 -4.19 10.52 35.73
C PRO A 162 -5.32 9.56 35.38
N GLU A 163 -5.10 8.29 35.69
CA GLU A 163 -6.09 7.22 35.49
C GLU A 163 -6.62 6.75 36.82
N ILE A 164 -7.91 6.47 36.86
CA ILE A 164 -8.62 5.88 38.01
C ILE A 164 -9.23 4.53 37.62
N GLU A 165 -9.53 3.70 38.60
CA GLU A 165 -10.31 2.49 38.43
C GLU A 165 -11.67 2.82 37.82
N ASN A 166 -12.07 2.09 36.79
CA ASN A 166 -13.33 2.32 36.11
C ASN A 166 -14.49 1.72 36.93
N PRO A 167 -15.43 2.52 37.42
CA PRO A 167 -16.57 2.03 38.19
C PRO A 167 -17.54 1.15 37.38
N GLU A 168 -17.52 1.26 36.05
CA GLU A 168 -18.35 0.44 35.17
C GLU A 168 -17.70 -0.91 34.83
N TYR A 169 -16.44 -1.10 35.20
CA TYR A 169 -15.76 -2.37 34.98
C TYR A 169 -16.27 -3.44 35.95
N SER A 170 -16.76 -4.54 35.39
CA SER A 170 -17.16 -5.73 36.13
C SER A 170 -16.50 -6.95 35.50
N PRO A 171 -15.58 -7.65 36.20
CA PRO A 171 -14.92 -8.83 35.67
C PRO A 171 -15.93 -9.95 35.39
N ASP A 172 -15.74 -10.63 34.28
CA ASP A 172 -16.51 -11.82 33.93
C ASP A 172 -15.55 -12.99 33.65
N SER A 173 -15.54 -13.98 34.52
CA SER A 173 -14.66 -15.15 34.41
C SER A 173 -15.16 -16.22 33.44
N ASN A 174 -16.32 -16.01 32.80
CA ASN A 174 -16.97 -16.99 31.94
C ASN A 174 -17.03 -16.56 30.47
N ILE A 175 -16.23 -15.57 30.06
CA ILE A 175 -16.22 -15.10 28.65
C ILE A 175 -15.86 -16.24 27.68
N TYR A 176 -14.98 -17.15 28.09
CA TYR A 176 -14.53 -18.29 27.28
C TYR A 176 -15.61 -19.37 27.12
N LYS A 177 -16.63 -19.38 28.00
CA LYS A 177 -17.52 -20.52 28.17
C LYS A 177 -18.72 -20.48 27.23
N PHE A 178 -18.88 -21.53 26.47
CA PHE A 178 -20.04 -21.79 25.63
C PHE A 178 -20.70 -23.12 26.10
N ASP A 179 -21.84 -23.04 26.78
CA ASP A 179 -22.47 -24.22 27.38
C ASP A 179 -23.12 -25.14 26.34
N ASN A 180 -23.46 -24.63 25.16
CA ASN A 180 -24.17 -25.40 24.16
C ASN A 180 -23.84 -24.92 22.74
N ILE A 181 -23.18 -25.77 21.97
CA ILE A 181 -22.90 -25.56 20.55
C ILE A 181 -23.75 -26.54 19.76
N GLY A 182 -24.86 -26.06 19.20
CA GLY A 182 -25.86 -26.91 18.55
C GLY A 182 -25.77 -26.94 17.02
N VAL A 183 -25.08 -25.99 16.40
CA VAL A 183 -25.04 -25.83 14.94
C VAL A 183 -23.69 -25.32 14.50
N LEU A 184 -23.15 -25.91 13.43
CA LEU A 184 -22.08 -25.35 12.63
C LEU A 184 -22.66 -24.71 11.37
N GLY A 185 -22.23 -23.50 11.07
CA GLY A 185 -22.62 -22.76 9.87
C GLY A 185 -21.38 -22.25 9.14
N LEU A 186 -21.42 -22.27 7.82
CA LEU A 186 -20.39 -21.70 6.97
C LEU A 186 -20.91 -20.41 6.37
N ASP A 187 -20.16 -19.33 6.55
CA ASP A 187 -20.39 -18.05 5.87
C ASP A 187 -19.38 -17.94 4.74
N LEU A 188 -19.85 -18.22 3.51
CA LEU A 188 -19.02 -18.34 2.33
C LEU A 188 -19.27 -17.17 1.39
N TRP A 189 -18.29 -16.30 1.29
CA TRP A 189 -18.24 -15.30 0.25
C TRP A 189 -17.02 -15.57 -0.65
N GLN A 190 -17.26 -15.89 -1.92
CA GLN A 190 -16.19 -16.23 -2.85
C GLN A 190 -16.31 -15.39 -4.12
N VAL A 191 -15.22 -14.71 -4.49
CA VAL A 191 -15.07 -14.03 -5.78
C VAL A 191 -14.65 -15.02 -6.87
N LYS A 192 -13.82 -16.01 -6.50
CA LYS A 192 -13.43 -17.14 -7.36
C LYS A 192 -13.90 -18.43 -6.71
N SER A 193 -14.53 -19.31 -7.49
CA SER A 193 -14.91 -20.66 -7.04
C SER A 193 -13.67 -21.57 -6.92
N GLY A 194 -13.81 -22.66 -6.15
CA GLY A 194 -12.81 -23.72 -6.08
C GLY A 194 -12.25 -23.99 -4.69
N THR A 195 -12.64 -23.25 -3.64
CA THR A 195 -12.21 -23.54 -2.27
C THR A 195 -13.04 -24.70 -1.70
N ILE A 196 -12.38 -25.65 -1.06
CA ILE A 196 -12.97 -26.79 -0.37
C ILE A 196 -12.84 -26.57 1.14
N PHE A 197 -13.92 -26.80 1.87
CA PHE A 197 -13.95 -26.77 3.33
C PHE A 197 -14.34 -28.15 3.85
N ASP A 198 -13.56 -28.70 4.76
CA ASP A 198 -13.70 -30.05 5.26
C ASP A 198 -13.23 -30.18 6.72
N ASN A 199 -13.50 -31.31 7.35
CA ASN A 199 -12.97 -31.73 8.65
C ASN A 199 -13.28 -30.74 9.80
N PHE A 200 -14.56 -30.43 10.03
CA PHE A 200 -14.98 -29.59 11.14
C PHE A 200 -14.97 -30.37 12.46
N LEU A 201 -14.25 -29.88 13.45
CA LEU A 201 -14.13 -30.48 14.77
C LEU A 201 -14.45 -29.47 15.88
N ILE A 202 -15.17 -29.90 16.88
CA ILE A 202 -15.32 -29.23 18.16
C ILE A 202 -15.06 -30.27 19.25
N THR A 203 -14.07 -30.01 20.10
CA THR A 203 -13.69 -30.90 21.19
C THR A 203 -13.22 -30.11 22.41
N ASP A 204 -13.28 -30.70 23.60
CA ASP A 204 -12.69 -30.16 24.82
C ASP A 204 -11.26 -30.66 25.07
N ASP A 205 -10.71 -31.48 24.16
CA ASP A 205 -9.34 -32.00 24.27
C ASP A 205 -8.45 -31.47 23.14
N VAL A 206 -7.48 -30.65 23.53
CA VAL A 206 -6.49 -30.08 22.60
C VAL A 206 -5.66 -31.16 21.91
N LYS A 207 -5.36 -32.28 22.60
CA LYS A 207 -4.58 -33.37 22.02
C LYS A 207 -5.36 -34.10 20.93
N GLU A 208 -6.65 -34.34 21.17
CA GLU A 208 -7.52 -34.93 20.18
C GLU A 208 -7.57 -34.04 18.92
N ALA A 209 -7.68 -32.72 19.08
CA ALA A 209 -7.65 -31.79 17.96
C ALA A 209 -6.32 -31.86 17.18
N GLU A 210 -5.20 -31.96 17.87
CA GLU A 210 -3.88 -32.11 17.23
C GLU A 210 -3.71 -33.48 16.52
N GLU A 211 -4.24 -34.55 17.08
CA GLU A 211 -4.18 -35.88 16.48
C GLU A 211 -5.03 -35.97 15.22
N ILE A 212 -6.28 -35.50 15.28
CA ILE A 212 -7.17 -35.44 14.11
C ILE A 212 -6.58 -34.54 13.02
N GLY A 213 -5.98 -33.41 13.40
CA GLY A 213 -5.28 -32.55 12.45
C GLY A 213 -4.10 -33.24 11.74
N LYS A 214 -3.38 -34.09 12.45
CA LYS A 214 -2.29 -34.92 11.86
C LYS A 214 -2.83 -36.01 10.93
N GLU A 215 -3.93 -36.66 11.31
CA GLU A 215 -4.56 -37.73 10.56
C GLU A 215 -5.27 -37.24 9.29
N THR A 216 -5.75 -36.02 9.28
CA THR A 216 -6.43 -35.38 8.15
C THR A 216 -5.49 -34.53 7.30
N TRP A 217 -5.31 -33.26 7.65
CA TRP A 217 -4.43 -32.34 6.95
C TRP A 217 -2.97 -32.81 6.90
N GLY A 218 -2.45 -33.36 8.01
CA GLY A 218 -1.06 -33.80 8.12
C GLY A 218 -0.66 -34.88 7.12
N VAL A 219 -1.59 -35.75 6.74
CA VAL A 219 -1.38 -36.81 5.76
C VAL A 219 -1.43 -36.28 4.34
N THR A 220 -2.27 -35.30 4.05
CA THR A 220 -2.53 -34.79 2.70
C THR A 220 -1.57 -33.68 2.28
N LYS A 221 -0.98 -32.93 3.19
CA LYS A 221 -0.19 -31.72 2.91
C LYS A 221 1.00 -31.95 1.97
N GLU A 222 1.78 -33.02 2.17
CA GLU A 222 2.95 -33.28 1.33
C GLU A 222 2.59 -33.79 -0.06
N PRO A 223 1.64 -34.75 -0.21
CA PRO A 223 1.12 -35.16 -1.53
C PRO A 223 0.50 -33.99 -2.31
N GLU A 224 -0.27 -33.12 -1.65
CA GLU A 224 -0.88 -31.93 -2.27
C GLU A 224 0.17 -30.96 -2.78
N LYS A 225 1.17 -30.65 -1.96
CA LYS A 225 2.28 -29.78 -2.36
C LYS A 225 3.03 -30.30 -3.57
N LYS A 226 3.29 -31.62 -3.60
CA LYS A 226 3.95 -32.27 -4.72
C LYS A 226 3.10 -32.19 -6.00
N MET A 227 1.80 -32.47 -5.88
CA MET A 227 0.87 -32.38 -7.01
C MET A 227 0.79 -30.95 -7.56
N LYS A 228 0.70 -29.94 -6.68
CA LYS A 228 0.71 -28.54 -7.10
C LYS A 228 1.99 -28.20 -7.87
N GLN A 229 3.14 -28.59 -7.35
CA GLN A 229 4.43 -28.37 -8.02
C GLN A 229 4.48 -29.01 -9.40
N GLU A 230 4.01 -30.26 -9.54
CA GLU A 230 3.94 -30.95 -10.83
C GLU A 230 3.00 -30.23 -11.82
N GLN A 231 1.86 -29.70 -11.33
CA GLN A 231 0.93 -28.92 -12.16
C GLN A 231 1.51 -27.57 -12.58
N ASP A 232 2.18 -26.88 -11.69
CA ASP A 232 2.81 -25.58 -11.97
C ASP A 232 3.97 -25.75 -12.98
N ASP A 233 4.75 -26.85 -12.87
CA ASP A 233 5.79 -27.19 -13.84
C ASP A 233 5.23 -27.54 -15.22
N LEU A 234 4.06 -28.20 -15.28
CA LEU A 234 3.38 -28.51 -16.56
C LEU A 234 2.86 -27.19 -17.19
N LYS A 235 2.18 -26.34 -16.44
CA LYS A 235 1.68 -25.06 -16.94
C LYS A 235 2.80 -24.18 -17.47
N ARG A 236 3.92 -24.12 -16.73
CA ARG A 236 5.07 -23.34 -17.19
C ARG A 236 5.63 -23.86 -18.52
N LYS A 237 5.70 -25.16 -18.70
CA LYS A 237 6.14 -25.77 -19.98
C LYS A 237 5.18 -25.44 -21.11
N GLU A 238 3.87 -25.55 -20.86
CA GLU A 238 2.85 -25.21 -21.85
C GLU A 238 2.89 -23.72 -22.24
N GLU A 239 3.14 -22.83 -21.26
CA GLU A 239 3.33 -21.40 -21.52
C GLU A 239 4.62 -21.11 -22.31
N GLU A 240 5.72 -21.79 -21.98
CA GLU A 240 6.97 -21.68 -22.72
C GLU A 240 6.84 -22.19 -24.17
N GLU A 241 6.08 -23.28 -24.39
CA GLU A 241 5.80 -23.79 -25.74
C GLU A 241 4.94 -22.81 -26.53
N LYS A 242 3.87 -22.27 -25.95
CA LYS A 242 3.02 -21.28 -26.61
C LYS A 242 3.76 -19.99 -26.96
N ASN A 243 4.61 -19.50 -26.06
CA ASN A 243 5.41 -18.32 -26.33
C ASN A 243 6.41 -18.58 -27.48
N LYS A 244 7.01 -19.78 -27.56
CA LYS A 244 7.87 -20.14 -28.68
C LYS A 244 7.12 -20.25 -30.01
N GLU A 245 5.89 -20.78 -29.98
CA GLU A 245 5.04 -20.82 -31.16
C GLU A 245 4.66 -19.42 -31.63
N GLN A 246 4.31 -18.52 -30.70
CA GLN A 246 4.01 -17.13 -31.02
C GLN A 246 5.22 -16.35 -31.55
N ASP A 247 6.41 -16.56 -30.96
CA ASP A 247 7.64 -15.94 -31.44
C ASP A 247 8.03 -16.46 -32.85
N THR A 248 7.72 -17.74 -33.16
CA THR A 248 7.97 -18.29 -34.50
C THR A 248 6.92 -17.84 -35.53
N GLU A 249 5.65 -17.65 -35.12
CA GLU A 249 4.63 -17.06 -35.99
C GLU A 249 4.93 -15.58 -36.27
N ALA A 250 5.32 -14.80 -35.25
CA ALA A 250 5.70 -13.40 -35.44
C ALA A 250 6.92 -13.22 -36.34
N ALA A 251 7.93 -14.11 -36.25
CA ALA A 251 9.09 -14.08 -37.11
C ALA A 251 8.78 -14.50 -38.57
N ALA A 252 7.76 -15.36 -38.74
CA ALA A 252 7.30 -15.75 -40.09
C ALA A 252 6.48 -14.63 -40.78
N ASP A 253 5.68 -13.89 -39.97
CA ASP A 253 4.95 -12.73 -40.47
C ASP A 253 5.90 -11.57 -40.85
N GLU A 254 6.99 -11.35 -40.09
CA GLU A 254 8.03 -10.36 -40.45
C GLU A 254 8.79 -10.74 -41.74
N ASP A 255 9.10 -12.04 -41.93
CA ASP A 255 9.74 -12.51 -43.15
C ASP A 255 8.80 -12.39 -44.39
N GLU A 256 7.47 -12.61 -44.23
CA GLU A 256 6.48 -12.42 -45.32
C GLU A 256 6.30 -10.93 -45.65
N GLU A 257 6.31 -10.00 -44.68
CA GLU A 257 6.25 -8.57 -44.90
C GLU A 257 7.53 -8.04 -45.59
N GLU A 258 8.72 -8.55 -45.25
CA GLU A 258 9.98 -8.19 -45.91
C GLU A 258 10.03 -8.72 -47.36
N GLU A 259 9.49 -9.93 -47.65
CA GLU A 259 9.39 -10.46 -49.04
C GLU A 259 8.39 -9.67 -49.88
N GLU A 260 7.23 -9.21 -49.32
CA GLU A 260 6.28 -8.37 -50.02
C GLU A 260 6.83 -6.97 -50.30
N GLU A 261 7.59 -6.34 -49.39
CA GLU A 261 8.27 -5.06 -49.61
C GLU A 261 9.39 -5.16 -50.69
N GLU A 262 10.16 -6.28 -50.73
CA GLU A 262 11.16 -6.50 -51.78
C GLU A 262 10.52 -6.72 -53.16
N GLU A 263 9.36 -7.42 -53.26
CA GLU A 263 8.62 -7.59 -54.51
C GLU A 263 8.02 -6.27 -55.01
N GLU A 264 7.48 -5.40 -54.12
CA GLU A 264 6.97 -4.07 -54.48
C GLU A 264 8.12 -3.15 -54.96
N GLU A 265 9.31 -3.16 -54.34
CA GLU A 265 10.45 -2.38 -54.81
C GLU A 265 11.00 -2.90 -56.18
N GLU A 266 10.94 -4.21 -56.46
CA GLU A 266 11.32 -4.76 -57.76
C GLU A 266 10.29 -4.41 -58.86
N GLU A 267 8.98 -4.35 -58.56
CA GLU A 267 7.95 -3.90 -59.48
C GLU A 267 8.06 -2.40 -59.81
N GLU A 268 8.29 -1.53 -58.80
CA GLU A 268 8.52 -0.10 -59.01
C GLU A 268 9.74 0.18 -59.86
N THR A 269 10.83 -0.58 -59.69
CA THR A 269 12.06 -0.43 -60.53
C THR A 269 11.86 -0.94 -61.94
N GLN A 270 10.94 -1.88 -62.19
CA GLN A 270 10.60 -2.33 -63.56
C GLN A 270 9.67 -1.36 -64.27
N GLU A 271 8.69 -0.74 -63.60
CA GLU A 271 7.84 0.31 -64.17
C GLU A 271 8.69 1.55 -64.55
N ASP A 272 9.62 2.01 -63.70
CA ASP A 272 10.50 3.14 -64.03
C ASP A 272 11.44 2.86 -65.18
N THR A 273 11.85 1.60 -65.42
CA THR A 273 12.67 1.22 -66.60
C THR A 273 11.83 1.12 -67.88
N ASP A 274 10.58 0.72 -67.81
CA ASP A 274 9.67 0.67 -68.97
C ASP A 274 9.18 2.06 -69.37
N GLU A 275 8.94 2.98 -68.42
CA GLU A 275 8.62 4.40 -68.71
C GLU A 275 9.83 5.11 -69.37
N ALA A 276 11.08 4.86 -68.91
CA ALA A 276 12.28 5.42 -69.52
C ALA A 276 12.56 4.89 -70.95
N LEU A 277 12.14 3.69 -71.25
CA LEU A 277 12.25 3.11 -72.62
C LEU A 277 11.13 3.61 -73.55
N SER A 278 9.96 4.00 -73.04
CA SER A 278 8.86 4.58 -73.82
C SER A 278 9.08 6.04 -74.20
N GLU A 279 9.78 6.82 -73.37
CA GLU A 279 10.12 8.22 -73.68
C GLU A 279 11.23 8.39 -74.72
N THR A 280 12.05 7.39 -74.96
CA THR A 280 13.13 7.46 -75.97
C THR A 280 12.70 7.13 -77.41
N ASP A 281 11.50 6.56 -77.59
CA ASP A 281 10.98 6.20 -78.95
C ASP A 281 10.08 7.31 -79.63
N GLU A 282 9.72 8.39 -78.93
CA GLU A 282 8.89 9.47 -79.45
C GLU A 282 9.64 10.70 -80.07
N GLU A 283 10.98 10.78 -79.95
CA GLU A 283 11.72 11.96 -80.44
C GLU A 283 12.30 11.88 -81.87
N ASP A 284 12.04 10.82 -82.63
CA ASP A 284 12.58 10.74 -84.05
C ASP A 284 11.55 10.50 -85.14
N ALA A 285 10.51 11.40 -85.25
CA ALA A 285 9.66 11.46 -86.41
C ALA A 285 9.15 12.88 -86.68
N LYS A 286 10.05 13.72 -87.20
CA LYS A 286 9.60 14.92 -88.00
C LYS A 286 9.75 14.64 -89.42
N PRO A 287 8.67 14.76 -90.25
CA PRO A 287 8.78 14.64 -91.69
C PRO A 287 9.32 15.95 -92.26
N LYS A 288 10.24 15.81 -93.16
CA LYS A 288 10.60 16.80 -94.17
C LYS A 288 9.53 16.74 -95.27
N ASP A 289 8.95 17.85 -95.60
CA ASP A 289 8.46 18.18 -96.91
C ASP A 289 8.44 19.70 -97.10
N GLU A 290 9.16 20.24 -97.91
CA GLU A 290 9.13 20.58 -99.36
C GLU A 290 7.91 21.34 -99.79
N LEU A 291 8.21 22.49 -100.30
CA LEU A 291 7.62 23.47 -101.16
C LEU A 291 6.90 24.64 -100.55
#